data_5b83d4be6caa90eb492385c10336a7d3
#
_entry.id   5b83d4be6caa90eb492385c10336a7d3
#
_cell.length_a   1.000
_cell.length_b   1.000
_cell.length_c   1.000
_cell.angle_alpha   90.00
_cell.angle_beta   90.00
_cell.angle_gamma   90.00
#
_symmetry.space_group_name_H-M   'P 1'
#
loop_
_entity.id
_entity.type
_entity.pdbx_description
1 polymer ?
#
loop_
_entity_poly.entity_id
_entity_poly.type
_entity_poly.pdbx_seq_one_letter_code
_entity_poly.pdbx_strand_id
1 'polypeptide(L)'
;LRCLVQYYADFVFKENEKLAETLKDIIDTPVSPELLPPDKDGKIAQKTENTVGSYILHDFFLYNCVRNGFSPEKIYFLAKIAVKQKNLEPFSDETIKNTLKIFYKRFFGQQFKRSCMPDGVKVGTVSLSPRGDWRMPSDSSVALWLKQVENLK
;
A
#
# COMPACT_ATOMS: atom_id res chain seq x y z
N LEU A 1 -1.70 8.48 5.78
CA LEU A 1 -1.23 9.83 5.48
C LEU A 1 -2.29 10.66 4.76
N ARG A 2 -2.93 10.18 3.69
CA ARG A 2 -3.96 10.93 2.94
C ARG A 2 -5.04 11.53 3.86
N CYS A 3 -5.66 10.71 4.73
CA CYS A 3 -6.67 11.19 5.68
C CYS A 3 -6.14 12.28 6.63
N LEU A 4 -4.87 12.21 7.02
CA LEU A 4 -4.24 13.23 7.86
C LEU A 4 -4.07 14.55 7.11
N VAL A 5 -3.56 14.50 5.88
CA VAL A 5 -3.40 15.69 5.03
C VAL A 5 -4.76 16.31 4.72
N GLN A 6 -5.78 15.50 4.42
CA GLN A 6 -7.15 15.97 4.21
C GLN A 6 -7.71 16.69 5.44
N TYR A 7 -7.51 16.11 6.64
CA TYR A 7 -7.90 16.75 7.90
C TYR A 7 -7.26 18.12 8.08
N TYR A 8 -5.96 18.23 7.79
CA TYR A 8 -5.27 19.51 7.88
C TYR A 8 -5.83 20.53 6.88
N ALA A 9 -6.12 20.14 5.65
CA ALA A 9 -6.69 21.01 4.62
C ALA A 9 -8.09 21.51 5.02
N ASP A 10 -8.94 20.62 5.54
CA ASP A 10 -10.36 20.92 5.75
C ASP A 10 -10.65 21.59 7.11
N PHE A 11 -9.80 21.35 8.12
CA PHE A 11 -10.07 21.81 9.48
C PHE A 11 -8.99 22.74 10.05
N VAL A 12 -7.71 22.39 9.90
CA VAL A 12 -6.62 23.14 10.54
C VAL A 12 -6.28 24.42 9.75
N PHE A 13 -6.20 24.29 8.43
CA PHE A 13 -5.84 25.39 7.54
C PHE A 13 -7.02 25.91 6.71
N LYS A 14 -8.23 25.68 7.18
CA LYS A 14 -9.47 26.08 6.51
C LYS A 14 -9.50 27.56 6.11
N GLU A 15 -8.94 28.45 6.95
CA GLU A 15 -8.93 29.90 6.71
C GLU A 15 -7.79 30.33 5.76
N ASN A 16 -6.84 29.45 5.48
CA ASN A 16 -5.77 29.67 4.51
C ASN A 16 -6.06 28.89 3.23
N GLU A 17 -6.93 29.47 2.37
CA GLU A 17 -7.39 28.82 1.13
C GLU A 17 -6.23 28.30 0.27
N LYS A 18 -5.19 29.12 0.07
CA LYS A 18 -4.04 28.73 -0.75
C LYS A 18 -3.31 27.49 -0.21
N LEU A 19 -3.15 27.41 1.11
CA LEU A 19 -2.51 26.25 1.74
C LEU A 19 -3.43 25.03 1.69
N ALA A 20 -4.72 25.19 1.93
CA ALA A 20 -5.70 24.10 1.85
C ALA A 20 -5.78 23.53 0.41
N GLU A 21 -5.77 24.39 -0.62
CA GLU A 21 -5.73 23.94 -2.01
C GLU A 21 -4.43 23.21 -2.35
N THR A 22 -3.29 23.71 -1.90
CA THR A 22 -1.99 23.02 -2.10
C THR A 22 -1.98 21.64 -1.46
N LEU A 23 -2.52 21.49 -0.26
CA LEU A 23 -2.61 20.19 0.41
C LEU A 23 -3.54 19.23 -0.34
N LYS A 24 -4.64 19.71 -0.91
CA LYS A 24 -5.55 18.91 -1.73
C LYS A 24 -4.88 18.47 -3.04
N ASP A 25 -4.17 19.37 -3.71
CA ASP A 25 -3.40 19.06 -4.92
C ASP A 25 -2.35 17.98 -4.67
N ILE A 26 -1.65 18.03 -3.52
CA ILE A 26 -0.71 16.97 -3.11
C ILE A 26 -1.42 15.61 -2.96
N ILE A 27 -2.63 15.59 -2.38
CA ILE A 27 -3.42 14.35 -2.24
C ILE A 27 -3.82 13.79 -3.60
N ASP A 28 -4.20 14.66 -4.52
CA ASP A 28 -4.71 14.28 -5.85
C ASP A 28 -3.59 13.92 -6.83
N THR A 29 -2.34 14.28 -6.50
CA THR A 29 -1.18 13.89 -7.31
C THR A 29 -1.02 12.37 -7.34
N PRO A 30 -1.05 11.73 -8.51
CA PRO A 30 -0.89 10.28 -8.63
C PRO A 30 0.51 9.84 -8.22
N VAL A 31 0.60 8.73 -7.48
CA VAL A 31 1.90 8.12 -7.19
C VAL A 31 2.47 7.51 -8.47
N SER A 32 3.62 8.01 -8.88
CA SER A 32 4.32 7.60 -10.10
C SER A 32 5.82 7.43 -9.85
N PRO A 33 6.52 6.65 -10.70
CA PRO A 33 7.98 6.60 -10.67
C PRO A 33 8.55 7.95 -11.12
N GLU A 34 9.23 8.65 -10.23
CA GLU A 34 9.82 9.99 -10.50
C GLU A 34 10.90 9.98 -11.59
N LEU A 35 11.48 8.82 -11.86
CA LEU A 35 12.57 8.67 -12.82
C LEU A 35 12.12 8.44 -14.28
N LEU A 36 10.83 8.28 -14.52
CA LEU A 36 10.31 8.15 -15.88
C LEU A 36 9.98 9.53 -16.43
N PRO A 37 10.46 9.84 -17.65
CA PRO A 37 10.09 11.10 -18.28
C PRO A 37 8.57 11.17 -18.50
N PRO A 38 7.99 12.37 -18.44
CA PRO A 38 6.59 12.56 -18.77
C PRO A 38 6.36 12.20 -20.25
N ASP A 39 5.10 11.96 -20.60
CA ASP A 39 4.71 11.77 -21.99
C ASP A 39 4.87 13.09 -22.80
N LYS A 40 4.55 13.03 -24.09
CA LYS A 40 4.68 14.19 -25.00
C LYS A 40 3.81 15.38 -24.57
N ASP A 41 2.78 15.16 -23.77
CA ASP A 41 1.85 16.16 -23.26
C ASP A 41 2.21 16.63 -21.84
N GLY A 42 3.37 16.24 -21.31
CA GLY A 42 3.82 16.59 -19.96
C GLY A 42 3.08 15.84 -18.84
N LYS A 43 2.31 14.79 -19.17
CA LYS A 43 1.56 14.00 -18.20
C LYS A 43 2.38 12.82 -17.67
N ILE A 44 2.01 12.36 -16.48
CA ILE A 44 2.61 11.17 -15.88
C ILE A 44 2.31 9.95 -16.75
N ALA A 45 3.33 9.43 -17.44
CA ALA A 45 3.20 8.32 -18.38
C ALA A 45 2.83 6.98 -17.72
N GLN A 46 3.24 6.76 -16.46
CA GLN A 46 2.99 5.51 -15.75
C GLN A 46 2.53 5.76 -14.31
N LYS A 47 1.37 5.23 -13.95
CA LYS A 47 0.92 5.15 -12.56
C LYS A 47 1.43 3.86 -11.93
N THR A 48 1.98 3.95 -10.72
CA THR A 48 2.52 2.77 -10.02
C THR A 48 1.45 1.70 -9.78
N GLU A 49 0.20 2.10 -9.52
CA GLU A 49 -0.92 1.17 -9.33
C GLU A 49 -1.21 0.30 -10.55
N ASN A 50 -0.90 0.74 -11.77
CA ASN A 50 -1.05 -0.09 -12.98
C ASN A 50 -0.12 -1.32 -12.95
N THR A 51 0.99 -1.23 -12.22
CA THR A 51 1.98 -2.31 -12.11
C THR A 51 1.80 -3.15 -10.86
N VAL A 52 1.42 -2.54 -9.74
CA VAL A 52 1.37 -3.24 -8.45
C VAL A 52 -0.04 -3.61 -8.03
N GLY A 53 -1.06 -3.01 -8.62
CA GLY A 53 -2.45 -3.10 -8.18
C GLY A 53 -2.83 -2.00 -7.19
N SER A 54 -4.10 -1.98 -6.77
CA SER A 54 -4.65 -0.95 -5.89
C SER A 54 -3.91 -0.85 -4.57
N TYR A 55 -3.54 0.36 -4.18
CA TYR A 55 -2.95 0.64 -2.87
C TYR A 55 -3.91 0.34 -1.71
N ILE A 56 -5.21 0.44 -1.92
CA ILE A 56 -6.21 0.09 -0.90
C ILE A 56 -6.10 -1.38 -0.53
N LEU A 57 -5.94 -2.28 -1.51
CA LEU A 57 -5.70 -3.70 -1.26
C LEU A 57 -4.35 -3.93 -0.57
N HIS A 58 -3.31 -3.22 -0.99
CA HIS A 58 -2.00 -3.34 -0.36
C HIS A 58 -2.02 -2.91 1.11
N ASP A 59 -2.70 -1.82 1.45
CA ASP A 59 -2.86 -1.36 2.83
C ASP A 59 -3.64 -2.37 3.67
N PHE A 60 -4.71 -2.93 3.12
CA PHE A 60 -5.47 -3.99 3.77
C PHE A 60 -4.61 -5.24 4.04
N PHE A 61 -3.83 -5.68 3.04
CA PHE A 61 -2.96 -6.84 3.18
C PHE A 61 -1.83 -6.57 4.18
N LEU A 62 -1.20 -5.41 4.10
CA LEU A 62 -0.12 -5.01 4.99
C LEU A 62 -0.58 -4.98 6.45
N TYR A 63 -1.72 -4.35 6.73
CA TYR A 63 -2.27 -4.30 8.07
C TYR A 63 -2.54 -5.69 8.63
N ASN A 64 -3.19 -6.55 7.86
CA ASN A 64 -3.55 -7.88 8.32
C ASN A 64 -2.34 -8.82 8.42
N CYS A 65 -1.36 -8.66 7.54
CA CYS A 65 -0.12 -9.43 7.59
C CYS A 65 0.76 -9.02 8.78
N VAL A 66 1.04 -7.72 8.92
CA VAL A 66 2.03 -7.22 9.89
C VAL A 66 1.41 -7.06 11.28
N ARG A 67 0.22 -6.45 11.37
CA ARG A 67 -0.41 -6.17 12.68
C ARG A 67 -1.05 -7.41 13.28
N ASN A 68 -1.73 -8.20 12.45
CA ASN A 68 -2.53 -9.34 12.92
C ASN A 68 -1.83 -10.69 12.72
N GLY A 69 -0.75 -10.76 11.94
CA GLY A 69 -0.04 -12.00 11.65
C GLY A 69 -0.87 -13.04 10.90
N PHE A 70 -1.85 -12.60 10.08
CA PHE A 70 -2.74 -13.51 9.38
C PHE A 70 -2.07 -14.16 8.17
N SER A 71 -2.44 -15.41 7.93
CA SER A 71 -2.00 -16.16 6.75
C SER A 71 -2.59 -15.59 5.46
N PRO A 72 -1.97 -15.85 4.29
CA PRO A 72 -2.50 -15.44 2.99
C PRO A 72 -3.95 -15.86 2.76
N GLU A 73 -4.31 -17.07 3.14
CA GLU A 73 -5.66 -17.60 3.03
C GLU A 73 -6.68 -16.78 3.84
N LYS A 74 -6.33 -16.49 5.10
CA LYS A 74 -7.19 -15.68 5.96
C LYS A 74 -7.33 -14.25 5.44
N ILE A 75 -6.24 -13.64 4.97
CA ILE A 75 -6.26 -12.28 4.39
C ILE A 75 -7.16 -12.25 3.16
N TYR A 76 -7.04 -13.22 2.26
CA TYR A 76 -7.89 -13.34 1.07
C TYR A 76 -9.37 -13.46 1.44
N PHE A 77 -9.70 -14.36 2.36
CA PHE A 77 -11.07 -14.55 2.86
C PHE A 77 -11.64 -13.25 3.45
N LEU A 78 -10.89 -12.56 4.30
CA LEU A 78 -11.31 -11.29 4.90
C LEU A 78 -11.48 -10.18 3.86
N ALA A 79 -10.64 -10.12 2.84
CA ALA A 79 -10.79 -9.16 1.74
C ALA A 79 -12.10 -9.39 0.97
N LYS A 80 -12.45 -10.65 0.67
CA LYS A 80 -13.74 -11.00 0.04
C LYS A 80 -14.94 -10.57 0.89
N ILE A 81 -14.86 -10.77 2.21
CA ILE A 81 -15.91 -10.30 3.13
C ILE A 81 -15.99 -8.77 3.11
N ALA A 82 -14.86 -8.07 3.20
CA ALA A 82 -14.83 -6.62 3.22
C ALA A 82 -15.42 -6.01 1.93
N VAL A 83 -15.15 -6.60 0.77
CA VAL A 83 -15.78 -6.23 -0.50
C VAL A 83 -17.30 -6.45 -0.45
N LYS A 84 -17.75 -7.61 0.02
CA LYS A 84 -19.19 -7.92 0.13
C LYS A 84 -19.93 -6.97 1.08
N GLN A 85 -19.27 -6.55 2.16
CA GLN A 85 -19.81 -5.60 3.13
C GLN A 85 -19.65 -4.13 2.70
N LYS A 86 -19.14 -3.87 1.50
CA LYS A 86 -18.84 -2.52 0.97
C LYS A 86 -17.85 -1.72 1.83
N ASN A 87 -17.02 -2.40 2.62
CA ASN A 87 -15.93 -1.79 3.38
C ASN A 87 -14.66 -1.62 2.53
N LEU A 88 -14.62 -2.26 1.37
CA LEU A 88 -13.63 -2.07 0.30
C LEU A 88 -14.34 -1.82 -1.03
N GLU A 89 -13.60 -1.25 -1.97
CA GLU A 89 -14.05 -1.12 -3.36
C GLU A 89 -14.41 -2.48 -3.97
N PRO A 90 -15.24 -2.51 -5.02
CA PRO A 90 -15.69 -3.75 -5.65
C PRO A 90 -14.57 -4.40 -6.48
N PHE A 91 -13.69 -5.14 -5.82
CA PHE A 91 -12.67 -5.96 -6.48
C PHE A 91 -13.18 -7.36 -6.78
N SER A 92 -12.81 -7.90 -7.94
CA SER A 92 -13.04 -9.32 -8.24
C SER A 92 -12.15 -10.23 -7.40
N ASP A 93 -12.58 -11.46 -7.16
CA ASP A 93 -11.80 -12.47 -6.45
C ASP A 93 -10.42 -12.69 -7.11
N GLU A 94 -10.38 -12.66 -8.43
CA GLU A 94 -9.15 -12.78 -9.21
C GLU A 94 -8.22 -11.57 -8.98
N THR A 95 -8.76 -10.36 -8.97
CA THR A 95 -7.98 -9.14 -8.68
C THR A 95 -7.38 -9.20 -7.28
N ILE A 96 -8.16 -9.61 -6.28
CA ILE A 96 -7.69 -9.77 -4.90
C ILE A 96 -6.55 -10.79 -4.84
N LYS A 97 -6.73 -11.97 -5.46
CA LYS A 97 -5.73 -13.04 -5.49
C LYS A 97 -4.42 -12.61 -6.18
N ASN A 98 -4.53 -11.98 -7.35
CA ASN A 98 -3.37 -11.52 -8.12
C ASN A 98 -2.62 -10.41 -7.38
N THR A 99 -3.34 -9.45 -6.79
CA THR A 99 -2.73 -8.38 -5.99
C THR A 99 -2.06 -8.93 -4.73
N LEU A 100 -2.66 -9.93 -4.07
CA LEU A 100 -2.07 -10.60 -2.92
C LEU A 100 -0.78 -11.33 -3.28
N LYS A 101 -0.72 -11.98 -4.45
CA LYS A 101 0.50 -12.60 -4.98
C LYS A 101 1.61 -11.57 -5.21
N ILE A 102 1.26 -10.44 -5.83
CA ILE A 102 2.21 -9.32 -6.05
C ILE A 102 2.68 -8.76 -4.70
N PHE A 103 1.76 -8.57 -3.75
CA PHE A 103 2.07 -8.08 -2.41
C PHE A 103 3.14 -8.95 -1.75
N TYR A 104 2.93 -10.27 -1.60
CA TYR A 104 3.89 -11.13 -0.94
C TYR A 104 5.23 -11.19 -1.68
N LYS A 105 5.21 -11.32 -3.01
CA LYS A 105 6.44 -11.32 -3.82
C LYS A 105 7.27 -10.05 -3.57
N ARG A 106 6.62 -8.88 -3.55
CA ARG A 106 7.31 -7.60 -3.31
C ARG A 106 7.66 -7.40 -1.84
N PHE A 107 6.79 -7.79 -0.92
CA PHE A 107 7.04 -7.65 0.51
C PHE A 107 8.32 -8.37 0.93
N PHE A 108 8.54 -9.58 0.46
CA PHE A 108 9.78 -10.31 0.71
C PHE A 108 10.94 -9.79 -0.15
N GLY A 109 10.77 -9.71 -1.45
CA GLY A 109 11.85 -9.36 -2.39
C GLY A 109 12.38 -7.93 -2.25
N GLN A 110 11.66 -7.01 -1.60
CA GLN A 110 12.08 -5.62 -1.38
C GLN A 110 12.54 -5.34 0.06
N GLN A 111 12.78 -6.37 0.87
CA GLN A 111 13.25 -6.19 2.26
C GLN A 111 14.55 -5.41 2.33
N PHE A 112 15.47 -5.59 1.40
CA PHE A 112 16.73 -4.85 1.37
C PHE A 112 16.53 -3.33 1.30
N LYS A 113 15.49 -2.86 0.60
CA LYS A 113 15.15 -1.42 0.56
C LYS A 113 14.68 -0.91 1.91
N ARG A 114 13.88 -1.71 2.64
CA ARG A 114 13.44 -1.34 3.99
C ARG A 114 14.58 -1.33 4.99
N SER A 115 15.54 -2.23 4.85
CA SER A 115 16.73 -2.26 5.71
C SER A 115 17.58 -0.99 5.61
N CYS A 116 17.51 -0.28 4.48
CA CYS A 116 18.22 0.98 4.23
C CYS A 116 17.38 2.22 4.51
N MET A 117 16.13 2.08 4.99
CA MET A 117 15.27 3.24 5.26
C MET A 117 15.86 4.14 6.36
N PRO A 118 15.83 5.48 6.17
CA PRO A 118 16.17 6.40 7.22
C PRO A 118 15.16 6.36 8.38
N ASP A 119 15.53 6.95 9.51
CA ASP A 119 14.59 7.16 10.60
C ASP A 119 13.45 8.08 10.18
N GLY A 120 12.24 7.73 10.59
CA GLY A 120 11.05 8.48 10.28
C GLY A 120 10.02 8.41 11.39
N VAL A 121 9.08 9.32 11.36
CA VAL A 121 7.99 9.38 12.34
C VAL A 121 7.00 8.24 12.08
N LYS A 122 6.62 7.52 13.15
CA LYS A 122 5.56 6.54 13.09
C LYS A 122 4.20 7.24 13.14
N VAL A 123 3.44 7.14 12.05
CA VAL A 123 2.15 7.83 11.91
C VAL A 123 0.97 6.97 12.35
N GLY A 124 1.07 5.65 12.20
CA GLY A 124 -0.02 4.70 12.48
C GLY A 124 0.43 3.51 13.31
N THR A 125 -0.46 2.52 13.43
CA THR A 125 -0.21 1.29 14.20
C THR A 125 0.67 0.28 13.46
N VAL A 126 0.83 0.42 12.14
CA VAL A 126 1.70 -0.40 11.30
C VAL A 126 2.88 0.45 10.86
N SER A 127 4.08 -0.07 11.06
CA SER A 127 5.31 0.52 10.57
C SER A 127 6.25 -0.61 10.11
N LEU A 128 7.05 -0.31 9.11
CA LEU A 128 8.05 -1.22 8.56
C LEU A 128 9.47 -0.76 8.87
N SER A 129 9.65 0.12 9.86
CA SER A 129 10.97 0.57 10.29
C SER A 129 11.81 -0.61 10.77
N PRO A 130 13.01 -0.81 10.22
CA PRO A 130 13.91 -1.90 10.62
C PRO A 130 14.49 -1.72 12.01
N ARG A 131 14.34 -0.53 12.59
CA ARG A 131 14.95 -0.18 13.88
C ARG A 131 14.12 -0.57 15.09
N GLY A 132 12.86 -0.90 14.91
CA GLY A 132 12.02 -1.27 16.05
C GLY A 132 10.75 -2.01 15.70
N ASP A 133 10.18 -1.78 14.52
CA ASP A 133 8.84 -2.28 14.20
C ASP A 133 8.86 -3.56 13.37
N TRP A 134 9.72 -3.65 12.35
CA TRP A 134 9.77 -4.81 11.46
C TRP A 134 11.20 -5.21 11.12
N ARG A 135 11.63 -6.35 11.65
CA ARG A 135 12.95 -6.93 11.36
C ARG A 135 12.76 -8.25 10.62
N MET A 136 13.30 -8.32 9.43
CA MET A 136 13.26 -9.50 8.58
C MET A 136 14.57 -9.61 7.79
N PRO A 137 15.15 -10.81 7.64
CA PRO A 137 16.30 -11.02 6.77
C PRO A 137 15.99 -10.65 5.32
N SER A 138 16.95 -10.03 4.62
CA SER A 138 16.77 -9.62 3.23
C SER A 138 16.70 -10.77 2.23
N ASP A 139 17.17 -11.94 2.63
CA ASP A 139 17.18 -13.20 1.86
C ASP A 139 16.04 -14.15 2.22
N SER A 140 15.06 -13.70 3.00
CA SER A 140 13.91 -14.52 3.37
C SER A 140 13.13 -15.00 2.15
N SER A 141 12.85 -16.32 2.11
CA SER A 141 12.09 -16.93 1.02
C SER A 141 10.59 -16.68 1.16
N VAL A 142 9.97 -16.31 0.06
CA VAL A 142 8.52 -16.12 -0.06
C VAL A 142 7.77 -17.39 -0.48
N ALA A 143 8.48 -18.49 -0.75
CA ALA A 143 7.93 -19.67 -1.42
C ALA A 143 6.69 -20.26 -0.73
N LEU A 144 6.67 -20.33 0.61
CA LEU A 144 5.54 -20.87 1.37
C LEU A 144 4.29 -20.00 1.24
N TRP A 145 4.43 -18.67 1.29
CA TRP A 145 3.32 -17.73 1.13
C TRP A 145 2.75 -17.76 -0.28
N LEU A 146 3.59 -17.81 -1.31
CA LEU A 146 3.14 -17.93 -2.69
C LEU A 146 2.41 -19.25 -2.94
N LYS A 147 2.90 -20.36 -2.40
CA LYS A 147 2.21 -21.64 -2.49
C LYS A 147 0.81 -21.60 -1.86
N GLN A 148 0.65 -20.91 -0.72
CA GLN A 148 -0.67 -20.73 -0.12
C GLN A 148 -1.58 -19.89 -1.02
N VAL A 149 -1.07 -18.77 -1.58
CA VAL A 149 -1.86 -17.93 -2.51
C VAL A 149 -2.26 -18.68 -3.77
N GLU A 150 -1.42 -19.53 -4.32
CA GLU A 150 -1.72 -20.34 -5.53
C GLU A 150 -2.84 -21.33 -5.27
N ASN A 151 -2.91 -21.91 -4.08
CA ASN A 151 -3.93 -22.87 -3.67
C ASN A 151 -5.28 -22.24 -3.29
N LEU A 152 -5.41 -20.92 -3.29
CA LEU A 152 -6.68 -20.23 -3.00
C LEU A 152 -7.73 -20.55 -4.08
N LYS A 153 -8.93 -20.88 -3.62
CA LYS A 153 -10.10 -21.19 -4.45
C LYS A 153 -11.06 -19.99 -4.51
#